data_df3439b13d04339525f972c1f79c8e4e
#
_entry.id   df3439b13d04339525f972c1f79c8e4e
#
_cell.length_a   1.000
_cell.length_b   1.000
_cell.length_c   1.000
_cell.angle_alpha   90.00
_cell.angle_beta   90.00
_cell.angle_gamma   90.00
#
_symmetry.space_group_name_H-M   'P 1'
#
loop_
_entity.id
_entity.type
_entity.pdbx_description
1 polymer ?
#
loop_
_entity_poly.entity_id
_entity_poly.type
_entity_poly.pdbx_seq_one_letter_code
_entity_poly.pdbx_strand_id
1 'polypeptide(L)'
;MEAKPQFHGSDTAAVAAFYHVPVDEIVCFGANVNPLGLSKNLKKDLAAHLDLLSSYPDRNYTTLKKVIADYCQILPEHVIVGNGSTELISLLIQTWKPQNAGSRTNLFRVWT
;
A
#
# COMPACT_ATOMS: atom_id res chain seq x y z
N MET A 1 -0.80 -30.69 -19.74
CA MET A 1 -1.48 -29.42 -19.42
C MET A 1 -0.50 -28.58 -18.66
N GLU A 2 0.07 -27.55 -19.28
CA GLU A 2 0.91 -26.61 -18.54
C GLU A 2 0.04 -25.85 -17.54
N ALA A 3 0.52 -25.78 -16.29
CA ALA A 3 -0.17 -25.04 -15.25
C ALA A 3 -0.21 -23.56 -15.64
N LYS A 4 -1.38 -22.94 -15.65
CA LYS A 4 -1.50 -21.49 -15.87
C LYS A 4 -0.67 -20.74 -14.83
N PRO A 5 0.19 -19.81 -15.24
CA PRO A 5 0.96 -19.01 -14.30
C PRO A 5 0.01 -18.21 -13.40
N GLN A 6 0.35 -18.15 -12.11
CA GLN A 6 -0.38 -17.29 -11.15
C GLN A 6 0.24 -15.90 -11.20
N PHE A 7 -0.53 -14.93 -11.70
CA PHE A 7 -0.15 -13.53 -11.70
C PHE A 7 -0.64 -12.83 -10.42
N HIS A 8 0.16 -11.92 -9.89
CA HIS A 8 -0.34 -10.99 -8.89
C HIS A 8 -1.29 -9.99 -9.57
N GLY A 9 -2.33 -9.54 -8.86
CA GLY A 9 -3.36 -8.69 -9.46
C GLY A 9 -2.87 -7.34 -10.05
N SER A 10 -1.64 -6.93 -9.71
CA SER A 10 -0.98 -5.72 -10.24
C SER A 10 0.00 -6.00 -11.39
N ASP A 11 0.25 -7.26 -11.75
CA ASP A 11 1.27 -7.65 -12.72
C ASP A 11 0.78 -7.54 -14.18
N THR A 12 0.21 -6.39 -14.54
CA THR A 12 -0.33 -6.16 -15.88
C THR A 12 0.70 -6.36 -16.98
N ALA A 13 1.96 -5.99 -16.74
CA ALA A 13 3.05 -6.20 -17.71
C ALA A 13 3.34 -7.70 -17.94
N ALA A 14 3.34 -8.52 -16.88
CA ALA A 14 3.54 -9.96 -17.00
C ALA A 14 2.35 -10.64 -17.70
N VAL A 15 1.12 -10.19 -17.42
CA VAL A 15 -0.09 -10.65 -18.10
C VAL A 15 -0.04 -10.30 -19.59
N ALA A 16 0.31 -9.06 -19.92
CA ALA A 16 0.45 -8.58 -21.29
C ALA A 16 1.46 -9.44 -22.09
N ALA A 17 2.63 -9.67 -21.49
CA ALA A 17 3.67 -10.50 -22.11
C ALA A 17 3.22 -11.94 -22.32
N PHE A 18 2.54 -12.55 -21.35
CA PHE A 18 2.08 -13.93 -21.42
C PHE A 18 0.97 -14.14 -22.48
N TYR A 19 0.02 -13.22 -22.56
CA TYR A 19 -1.09 -13.31 -23.51
C TYR A 19 -0.84 -12.62 -24.85
N HIS A 20 0.34 -11.99 -25.03
CA HIS A 20 0.73 -11.24 -26.23
C HIS A 20 -0.27 -10.13 -26.60
N VAL A 21 -0.77 -9.42 -25.59
CA VAL A 21 -1.69 -8.28 -25.75
C VAL A 21 -1.03 -6.98 -25.29
N PRO A 22 -1.35 -5.83 -25.86
CA PRO A 22 -0.89 -4.52 -25.37
C PRO A 22 -1.31 -4.27 -23.92
N VAL A 23 -0.46 -3.65 -23.13
CA VAL A 23 -0.74 -3.35 -21.70
C VAL A 23 -1.94 -2.41 -21.54
N ASP A 24 -2.11 -1.49 -22.46
CA ASP A 24 -3.21 -0.50 -22.50
C ASP A 24 -4.58 -1.11 -22.86
N GLU A 25 -4.59 -2.32 -23.41
CA GLU A 25 -5.83 -3.07 -23.65
C GLU A 25 -6.28 -3.90 -22.45
N ILE A 26 -5.43 -4.00 -21.39
CA ILE A 26 -5.76 -4.79 -20.22
C ILE A 26 -6.59 -3.98 -19.22
N VAL A 27 -7.81 -4.46 -18.96
CA VAL A 27 -8.66 -3.92 -17.89
C VAL A 27 -8.37 -4.68 -16.61
N CYS A 28 -7.75 -3.99 -15.63
CA CYS A 28 -7.32 -4.59 -14.37
C CYS A 28 -8.43 -4.58 -13.32
N PHE A 29 -8.91 -5.76 -12.93
CA PHE A 29 -9.82 -5.96 -11.79
C PHE A 29 -9.14 -6.60 -10.58
N GLY A 30 -7.84 -6.87 -10.68
CA GLY A 30 -7.08 -7.65 -9.69
C GLY A 30 -6.42 -6.86 -8.57
N ALA A 31 -6.46 -5.52 -8.62
CA ALA A 31 -5.84 -4.66 -7.61
C ALA A 31 -6.83 -3.60 -7.12
N ASN A 32 -6.77 -3.26 -5.82
CA ASN A 32 -7.56 -2.18 -5.25
C ASN A 32 -6.93 -0.81 -5.57
N VAL A 33 -6.91 -0.47 -6.85
CA VAL A 33 -6.41 0.81 -7.36
C VAL A 33 -7.58 1.61 -7.89
N ASN A 34 -7.63 2.91 -7.53
CA ASN A 34 -8.66 3.80 -8.05
C ASN A 34 -8.47 3.98 -9.58
N PRO A 35 -9.39 3.49 -10.43
CA PRO A 35 -9.25 3.59 -11.88
C PRO A 35 -9.28 5.03 -12.39
N LEU A 36 -9.83 5.97 -11.62
CA LEU A 36 -9.83 7.40 -11.94
C LEU A 36 -8.48 8.08 -11.62
N GLY A 37 -7.57 7.33 -10.95
CA GLY A 37 -6.28 7.86 -10.52
C GLY A 37 -6.40 8.93 -9.42
N LEU A 38 -5.37 9.77 -9.31
CA LEU A 38 -5.33 10.85 -8.33
C LEU A 38 -6.22 12.02 -8.75
N SER A 39 -6.90 12.65 -7.77
CA SER A 39 -7.68 13.85 -8.01
C SER A 39 -6.79 15.01 -8.53
N LYS A 40 -7.39 15.92 -9.30
CA LYS A 40 -6.66 17.11 -9.82
C LYS A 40 -6.07 17.96 -8.69
N ASN A 41 -6.78 18.12 -7.59
CA ASN A 41 -6.32 18.88 -6.43
C ASN A 41 -5.10 18.23 -5.77
N LEU A 42 -5.13 16.90 -5.57
CA LEU A 42 -4.01 16.17 -5.00
C LEU A 42 -2.76 16.25 -5.91
N LYS A 43 -2.93 16.11 -7.23
CA LYS A 43 -1.82 16.26 -8.19
C LYS A 43 -1.19 17.65 -8.11
N LYS A 44 -2.01 18.69 -8.00
CA LYS A 44 -1.54 20.08 -7.85
C LYS A 44 -0.79 20.29 -6.54
N ASP A 45 -1.33 19.77 -5.44
CA ASP A 45 -0.72 19.88 -4.12
C ASP A 45 0.62 19.15 -4.06
N LEU A 46 0.70 17.92 -4.56
CA LEU A 46 1.96 17.17 -4.65
C LEU A 46 3.02 17.92 -5.48
N ALA A 47 2.63 18.47 -6.63
CA ALA A 47 3.55 19.23 -7.47
C ALA A 47 4.06 20.51 -6.78
N ALA A 48 3.24 21.17 -5.96
CA ALA A 48 3.63 22.35 -5.21
C ALA A 48 4.57 22.06 -4.03
N HIS A 49 4.65 20.80 -3.58
CA HIS A 49 5.42 20.40 -2.40
C HIS A 49 6.57 19.43 -2.71
N LEU A 50 6.99 19.34 -3.98
CA LEU A 50 8.11 18.47 -4.39
C LEU A 50 9.42 18.80 -3.67
N ASP A 51 9.64 20.06 -3.30
CA ASP A 51 10.84 20.49 -2.58
C ASP A 51 11.00 19.82 -1.21
N LEU A 52 9.90 19.32 -0.61
CA LEU A 52 9.96 18.56 0.63
C LEU A 52 10.79 17.26 0.51
N LEU A 53 10.94 16.72 -0.71
CA LEU A 53 11.74 15.53 -0.96
C LEU A 53 13.25 15.75 -0.73
N SER A 54 13.70 17.01 -0.72
CA SER A 54 15.10 17.36 -0.45
C SER A 54 15.43 17.51 1.04
N SER A 55 14.45 17.36 1.92
CA SER A 55 14.61 17.49 3.37
C SER A 55 14.32 16.16 4.09
N TYR A 56 14.94 15.97 5.27
CA TYR A 56 14.61 14.83 6.11
C TYR A 56 13.18 14.97 6.66
N PRO A 57 12.36 13.91 6.58
CA PRO A 57 11.03 13.94 7.15
C PRO A 57 11.06 13.94 8.68
N ASP A 58 9.96 14.39 9.30
CA ASP A 58 9.75 14.26 10.74
C ASP A 58 9.72 12.77 11.14
N ARG A 59 10.73 12.32 11.90
CA ARG A 59 10.87 10.94 12.36
C ARG A 59 9.71 10.46 13.23
N ASN A 60 9.06 11.38 13.91
CA ASN A 60 7.95 11.07 14.83
C ASN A 60 6.59 11.12 14.15
N TYR A 61 6.55 11.57 12.88
CA TYR A 61 5.31 11.76 12.13
C TYR A 61 4.29 12.63 12.88
N THR A 62 4.75 13.64 13.63
CA THR A 62 3.93 14.42 14.58
C THR A 62 2.71 15.03 13.90
N THR A 63 2.92 15.75 12.80
CA THR A 63 1.85 16.40 12.05
C THR A 63 0.90 15.37 11.42
N LEU A 64 1.46 14.30 10.82
CA LEU A 64 0.67 13.25 10.19
C LEU A 64 -0.22 12.51 11.20
N LYS A 65 0.36 12.13 12.35
CA LYS A 65 -0.39 11.47 13.43
C LYS A 65 -1.53 12.34 13.95
N LYS A 66 -1.28 13.65 14.09
CA LYS A 66 -2.32 14.58 14.53
C LYS A 66 -3.48 14.64 13.52
N VAL A 67 -3.19 14.80 12.23
CA VAL A 67 -4.23 14.85 11.18
C VAL A 67 -5.03 13.55 11.12
N ILE A 68 -4.37 12.39 11.21
CA ILE A 68 -5.06 11.09 11.24
C ILE A 68 -5.93 10.97 12.51
N ALA A 69 -5.40 11.36 13.66
CA ALA A 69 -6.10 11.30 14.93
C ALA A 69 -7.37 12.19 14.92
N ASP A 70 -7.24 13.41 14.42
CA ASP A 70 -8.37 14.34 14.25
C ASP A 70 -9.43 13.76 13.30
N TYR A 71 -9.02 13.17 12.18
CA TYR A 71 -9.93 12.51 11.23
C TYR A 71 -10.64 11.30 11.84
N CYS A 72 -9.92 10.48 12.61
CA CYS A 72 -10.46 9.27 13.25
C CYS A 72 -11.13 9.56 14.60
N GLN A 73 -11.06 10.80 15.11
CA GLN A 73 -11.57 11.19 16.44
C GLN A 73 -10.95 10.35 17.57
N ILE A 74 -9.63 10.14 17.51
CA ILE A 74 -8.83 9.44 18.53
C ILE A 74 -7.65 10.31 18.98
N LEU A 75 -6.90 9.85 19.96
CA LEU A 75 -5.68 10.54 20.41
C LEU A 75 -4.49 10.20 19.50
N PRO A 76 -3.56 11.15 19.24
CA PRO A 76 -2.39 10.93 18.38
C PRO A 76 -1.49 9.77 18.83
N GLU A 77 -1.42 9.47 20.12
CA GLU A 77 -0.70 8.33 20.69
C GLU A 77 -1.31 6.96 20.31
N HIS A 78 -2.54 6.93 19.85
CA HIS A 78 -3.19 5.72 19.34
C HIS A 78 -2.98 5.53 17.83
N VAL A 79 -2.17 6.39 17.19
CA VAL A 79 -1.86 6.30 15.76
C VAL A 79 -0.45 5.75 15.55
N ILE A 80 -0.36 4.65 14.82
CA ILE A 80 0.90 4.09 14.33
C ILE A 80 0.94 4.29 12.82
N VAL A 81 2.07 4.81 12.32
CA VAL A 81 2.31 5.05 10.90
C VAL A 81 3.40 4.13 10.40
N GLY A 82 3.22 3.55 9.22
CA GLY A 82 4.19 2.68 8.57
C GLY A 82 4.10 2.74 7.05
N ASN A 83 5.07 2.16 6.36
CA ASN A 83 5.10 2.08 4.91
C ASN A 83 4.22 0.93 4.41
N GLY A 84 2.92 1.16 4.44
CA GLY A 84 1.90 0.18 4.08
C GLY A 84 1.56 -0.82 5.19
N SER A 85 0.51 -1.60 4.93
CA SER A 85 -0.03 -2.56 5.91
C SER A 85 0.94 -3.71 6.23
N THR A 86 1.79 -4.10 5.29
CA THR A 86 2.74 -5.20 5.49
C THR A 86 3.77 -4.90 6.56
N GLU A 87 4.31 -3.67 6.58
CA GLU A 87 5.22 -3.25 7.66
C GLU A 87 4.51 -3.24 9.00
N LEU A 88 3.31 -2.65 9.08
CA LEU A 88 2.53 -2.58 10.32
C LEU A 88 2.19 -3.97 10.86
N ILE A 89 1.80 -4.92 10.00
CA ILE A 89 1.54 -6.32 10.39
C ILE A 89 2.82 -6.96 10.92
N SER A 90 3.95 -6.76 10.24
CA SER A 90 5.24 -7.30 10.68
C SER A 90 5.66 -6.76 12.03
N LEU A 91 5.54 -5.45 12.25
CA LEU A 91 5.84 -4.80 13.52
C LEU A 91 4.94 -5.31 14.65
N LEU A 92 3.66 -5.50 14.37
CA LEU A 92 2.68 -6.01 15.33
C LEU A 92 3.01 -7.44 15.77
N ILE A 93 3.37 -8.30 14.83
CA ILE A 93 3.79 -9.69 15.11
C ILE A 93 5.08 -9.71 15.93
N GLN A 94 6.08 -8.90 15.56
CA GLN A 94 7.36 -8.82 16.25
C GLN A 94 7.20 -8.32 17.70
N THR A 95 6.30 -7.37 17.92
CA THR A 95 6.06 -6.79 19.24
C THR A 95 5.26 -7.73 20.14
N TRP A 96 4.24 -8.35 19.60
CA TRP A 96 3.32 -9.21 20.36
C TRP A 96 3.85 -10.64 20.56
N LYS A 97 4.75 -11.09 19.68
CA LYS A 97 5.37 -12.44 19.71
C LYS A 97 4.34 -13.56 19.96
N PRO A 98 3.26 -13.64 19.21
CA PRO A 98 2.25 -14.68 19.40
C PRO A 98 2.89 -16.04 19.13
N GLN A 99 2.57 -17.07 19.94
CA GLN A 99 3.08 -18.43 19.75
C GLN A 99 2.58 -19.04 18.43
N ASN A 100 1.41 -18.62 17.97
CA ASN A 100 0.84 -19.02 16.68
C ASN A 100 0.17 -17.80 16.03
N ALA A 101 0.61 -17.45 14.83
CA ALA A 101 -0.05 -16.46 13.98
C ALA A 101 -0.60 -17.18 12.74
N GLY A 102 -1.92 -17.35 12.65
CA GLY A 102 -2.60 -17.91 11.49
C GLY A 102 -3.45 -16.84 10.81
N SER A 103 -3.29 -16.65 9.50
CA SER A 103 -4.24 -15.89 8.70
C SER A 103 -5.28 -16.85 8.11
N ARG A 104 -6.56 -16.59 8.38
CA ARG A 104 -7.68 -17.38 7.81
C ARG A 104 -7.95 -17.05 6.34
N THR A 105 -7.35 -16.00 5.82
CA THR A 105 -7.53 -15.57 4.44
C THR A 105 -6.19 -15.47 3.75
N ASN A 106 -6.05 -16.07 2.57
CA ASN A 106 -4.89 -15.96 1.67
C ASN A 106 -4.65 -14.52 1.14
N LEU A 107 -5.10 -13.49 1.88
CA LEU A 107 -5.09 -12.09 1.46
C LEU A 107 -3.71 -11.43 1.58
N PHE A 108 -2.81 -11.97 2.41
CA PHE A 108 -1.47 -11.41 2.57
C PHE A 108 -0.44 -12.53 2.67
N ARG A 109 0.38 -12.70 1.64
CA ARG A 109 1.65 -13.42 1.79
C ARG A 109 2.64 -12.43 2.38
N VAL A 110 3.00 -12.61 3.65
CA VAL A 110 4.17 -11.95 4.24
C VAL A 110 5.37 -12.76 3.78
N TRP A 111 6.21 -12.17 2.93
CA TRP A 111 7.51 -12.72 2.58
C TRP A 111 8.51 -12.31 3.67
N THR A 112 9.11 -13.27 4.32
CA THR A 112 10.30 -13.11 5.18
C THR A 112 11.54 -13.26 4.33
#